data_978f670460191799d53b81764b0dccbc
#
_entry.id   978f670460191799d53b81764b0dccbc
#
_cell.length_a   1.000
_cell.length_b   1.000
_cell.length_c   1.000
_cell.angle_alpha   90.00
_cell.angle_beta   90.00
_cell.angle_gamma   90.00
#
_symmetry.space_group_name_H-M   'P 1'
#
loop_
_entity.id
_entity.type
_entity.pdbx_description
1 polymer ?
#
loop_
_entity_poly.entity_id
_entity_poly.type
_entity_poly.pdbx_seq_one_letter_code
_entity_poly.pdbx_strand_id
1 'polypeptide(L)'
;MISVAHALQTVLSTAQDFGVEQIPFLKSVGRILKETIYADRDFPPFNRVSMDGISINYTAFKNGQRSFKIAGVQAAGSAKKNLHNSGNCIEVMTGSVLPDNTNTVIRYEDILIEKGVATITVATIKEGQNIHQKGKDVKLGDLLIKQNTTISAAEIGVLATVGKSFVNVAKLPKIMIVSTGDELVGVEEIPLEYQIRRSNVFTLVSILEKLKIPSETAHITDDKPILKSKIKTYLQEYDVLLFSGAVSKGKFDFLPEVFDELGVDKLFHKVAQRPGKPFWFGSTDSTCFSAQNVYQNDKENNKKNTIVFGFPGNPISTFVNCLAYFYPWYYKSVGLEVEQETAILASDVFFKPNLTYFLQVKLNDRYGHLIATPITGNGSADLASLVHTDAFIQLTEGQTIFEKGEVFKILRYR
;
A
#
# COMPACT_ATOMS: atom_id res chain seq x y z
N MET A 1 1.36 25.57 21.08
CA MET A 1 0.62 24.32 20.81
C MET A 1 -0.27 24.61 19.62
N ILE A 2 -0.21 23.79 18.58
CA ILE A 2 -0.99 23.93 17.34
C ILE A 2 -2.07 22.83 17.29
N SER A 3 -3.09 23.01 16.45
CA SER A 3 -4.13 21.98 16.23
C SER A 3 -3.56 20.77 15.46
N VAL A 4 -4.25 19.63 15.53
CA VAL A 4 -3.90 18.42 14.77
C VAL A 4 -3.91 18.71 13.27
N ALA A 5 -4.91 19.46 12.79
CA ALA A 5 -5.01 19.83 11.38
C ALA A 5 -3.82 20.66 10.91
N HIS A 6 -3.41 21.65 11.68
CA HIS A 6 -2.23 22.49 11.37
C HIS A 6 -0.94 21.66 11.41
N ALA A 7 -0.78 20.80 12.44
CA ALA A 7 0.39 19.91 12.53
C ALA A 7 0.49 18.98 11.32
N LEU A 8 -0.61 18.34 10.92
CA LEU A 8 -0.66 17.49 9.74
C LEU A 8 -0.34 18.27 8.47
N GLN A 9 -0.92 19.45 8.27
CA GLN A 9 -0.62 20.31 7.12
C GLN A 9 0.88 20.67 7.06
N THR A 10 1.48 21.05 8.18
CA THR A 10 2.92 21.34 8.29
C THR A 10 3.77 20.11 7.96
N VAL A 11 3.41 18.94 8.48
CA VAL A 11 4.10 17.68 8.15
C VAL A 11 3.97 17.35 6.68
N LEU A 12 2.79 17.47 6.10
CA LEU A 12 2.56 17.20 4.67
C LEU A 12 3.28 18.19 3.77
N SER A 13 3.52 19.44 4.21
CA SER A 13 4.29 20.40 3.39
C SER A 13 5.76 20.02 3.24
N THR A 14 6.29 19.15 4.11
CA THR A 14 7.67 18.63 4.04
C THR A 14 7.80 17.33 3.27
N ALA A 15 6.74 16.84 2.63
CA ALA A 15 6.83 15.65 1.79
C ALA A 15 7.79 15.89 0.62
N GLN A 16 8.68 14.92 0.35
CA GLN A 16 9.71 15.03 -0.67
C GLN A 16 9.79 13.76 -1.51
N ASP A 17 10.06 13.91 -2.79
CA ASP A 17 10.26 12.78 -3.71
C ASP A 17 11.70 12.25 -3.56
N PHE A 18 11.86 11.00 -3.18
CA PHE A 18 13.15 10.32 -3.06
C PHE A 18 13.64 9.75 -4.38
N GLY A 19 12.90 9.95 -5.48
CA GLY A 19 13.19 9.45 -6.81
C GLY A 19 12.62 8.06 -7.07
N VAL A 20 13.16 7.43 -8.10
CA VAL A 20 12.70 6.15 -8.63
C VAL A 20 13.83 5.14 -8.60
N GLU A 21 13.51 3.89 -8.33
CA GLU A 21 14.42 2.76 -8.45
C GLU A 21 13.79 1.63 -9.26
N GLN A 22 14.64 0.86 -9.96
CA GLN A 22 14.21 -0.29 -10.73
C GLN A 22 14.46 -1.58 -9.93
N ILE A 23 13.42 -2.40 -9.77
CA ILE A 23 13.52 -3.66 -9.02
C ILE A 23 12.86 -4.81 -9.80
N PRO A 24 13.26 -6.07 -9.52
CA PRO A 24 12.56 -7.24 -10.07
C PRO A 24 11.06 -7.22 -9.69
N PHE A 25 10.18 -7.50 -10.64
CA PHE A 25 8.73 -7.39 -10.43
C PHE A 25 8.20 -8.22 -9.26
N LEU A 26 8.75 -9.41 -9.01
CA LEU A 26 8.34 -10.25 -7.87
C LEU A 26 8.71 -9.64 -6.50
N LYS A 27 9.68 -8.71 -6.45
CA LYS A 27 10.04 -7.98 -5.22
C LYS A 27 9.24 -6.68 -5.05
N SER A 28 8.34 -6.37 -5.97
CA SER A 28 7.63 -5.09 -6.00
C SER A 28 6.30 -5.08 -5.25
N VAL A 29 5.84 -6.21 -4.73
CA VAL A 29 4.57 -6.28 -3.96
C VAL A 29 4.61 -5.34 -2.76
N GLY A 30 3.60 -4.47 -2.66
CA GLY A 30 3.49 -3.43 -1.62
C GLY A 30 4.28 -2.15 -1.94
N ARG A 31 5.06 -2.11 -3.05
CA ARG A 31 5.74 -0.90 -3.54
C ARG A 31 4.79 -0.07 -4.41
N ILE A 32 5.12 1.19 -4.59
CA ILE A 32 4.34 2.14 -5.40
C ILE A 32 4.95 2.21 -6.79
N LEU A 33 4.18 1.85 -7.80
CA LEU A 33 4.60 1.85 -9.21
C LEU A 33 4.81 3.29 -9.70
N LYS A 34 5.95 3.58 -10.34
CA LYS A 34 6.29 4.90 -10.89
C LYS A 34 6.33 4.96 -12.42
N GLU A 35 5.76 3.95 -13.06
CA GLU A 35 5.52 3.94 -14.51
C GLU A 35 4.09 3.52 -14.80
N THR A 36 3.59 3.87 -16.00
CA THR A 36 2.29 3.42 -16.49
C THR A 36 2.49 2.16 -17.30
N ILE A 37 1.66 1.14 -17.11
CA ILE A 37 1.73 -0.12 -17.83
C ILE A 37 0.61 -0.19 -18.86
N TYR A 38 0.99 -0.48 -20.10
CA TYR A 38 0.08 -0.63 -21.23
C TYR A 38 0.12 -2.07 -21.76
N ALA A 39 -0.95 -2.48 -22.42
CA ALA A 39 -1.01 -3.76 -23.10
C ALA A 39 -0.03 -3.81 -24.28
N ASP A 40 0.86 -4.80 -24.29
CA ASP A 40 1.86 -5.04 -25.34
C ASP A 40 1.26 -5.72 -26.59
N ARG A 41 0.04 -6.22 -26.48
CA ARG A 41 -0.74 -6.89 -27.53
C ARG A 41 -2.22 -6.94 -27.15
N ASP A 42 -3.05 -7.43 -28.06
CA ASP A 42 -4.45 -7.74 -27.75
C ASP A 42 -4.57 -8.90 -26.74
N PHE A 43 -5.54 -8.84 -25.85
CA PHE A 43 -5.93 -9.95 -24.96
C PHE A 43 -7.37 -10.41 -25.27
N PRO A 44 -7.59 -11.72 -25.57
CA PRO A 44 -6.56 -12.70 -25.94
C PRO A 44 -5.85 -12.34 -27.25
N PRO A 45 -4.60 -12.83 -27.47
CA PRO A 45 -3.79 -12.44 -28.64
C PRO A 45 -4.26 -13.07 -29.96
N PHE A 46 -5.18 -14.02 -29.91
CA PHE A 46 -5.81 -14.70 -31.02
C PHE A 46 -7.24 -15.11 -30.64
N ASN A 47 -8.05 -15.48 -31.65
CA ASN A 47 -9.34 -16.11 -31.38
C ASN A 47 -9.08 -17.44 -30.66
N ARG A 48 -9.47 -17.51 -29.39
CA ARG A 48 -9.18 -18.62 -28.48
C ARG A 48 -10.40 -19.52 -28.34
N VAL A 49 -10.20 -20.82 -28.43
CA VAL A 49 -11.21 -21.83 -28.14
C VAL A 49 -11.52 -21.84 -26.65
N SER A 50 -12.80 -21.76 -26.26
CA SER A 50 -13.26 -21.68 -24.86
C SER A 50 -13.75 -23.01 -24.28
N MET A 51 -13.99 -24.02 -25.12
CA MET A 51 -14.49 -25.35 -24.75
C MET A 51 -13.82 -26.43 -25.58
N ASP A 52 -13.58 -27.57 -24.98
CA ASP A 52 -13.13 -28.78 -25.70
C ASP A 52 -14.24 -29.30 -26.62
N GLY A 53 -13.87 -29.78 -27.83
CA GLY A 53 -14.84 -30.27 -28.78
C GLY A 53 -14.33 -30.22 -30.22
N ILE A 54 -15.16 -29.81 -31.17
CA ILE A 54 -14.80 -29.66 -32.58
C ILE A 54 -15.02 -28.23 -33.06
N SER A 55 -14.14 -27.75 -33.93
CA SER A 55 -14.34 -26.49 -34.67
C SER A 55 -14.77 -26.80 -36.10
N ILE A 56 -15.80 -26.09 -36.56
CA ILE A 56 -16.39 -26.22 -37.87
C ILE A 56 -16.48 -24.89 -38.62
N ASN A 57 -16.72 -24.96 -39.93
CA ASN A 57 -17.31 -23.85 -40.67
C ASN A 57 -18.83 -23.86 -40.45
N TYR A 58 -19.38 -22.84 -39.83
CA TYR A 58 -20.81 -22.75 -39.48
C TYR A 58 -21.72 -22.87 -40.67
N THR A 59 -21.30 -22.42 -41.87
CA THR A 59 -22.09 -22.49 -43.10
C THR A 59 -22.45 -23.94 -43.48
N ALA A 60 -21.55 -24.89 -43.23
CA ALA A 60 -21.86 -26.31 -43.49
C ALA A 60 -23.01 -26.81 -42.61
N PHE A 61 -23.01 -26.47 -41.33
CA PHE A 61 -24.11 -26.77 -40.39
C PHE A 61 -25.41 -26.09 -40.81
N LYS A 62 -25.37 -24.81 -41.16
CA LYS A 62 -26.52 -24.03 -41.64
C LYS A 62 -27.14 -24.64 -42.87
N ASN A 63 -26.34 -25.25 -43.76
CA ASN A 63 -26.79 -25.94 -44.94
C ASN A 63 -27.29 -27.38 -44.67
N GLY A 64 -27.43 -27.78 -43.41
CA GLY A 64 -28.02 -29.05 -43.01
C GLY A 64 -27.05 -30.18 -42.67
N GLN A 65 -25.73 -29.97 -42.82
CA GLN A 65 -24.73 -30.97 -42.43
C GLN A 65 -24.68 -31.15 -40.90
N ARG A 66 -24.67 -32.43 -40.44
CA ARG A 66 -24.61 -32.75 -39.00
C ARG A 66 -23.41 -33.61 -38.63
N SER A 67 -22.84 -34.33 -39.61
CA SER A 67 -21.68 -35.19 -39.39
C SER A 67 -20.47 -34.65 -40.11
N PHE A 68 -19.34 -34.59 -39.43
CA PHE A 68 -18.08 -33.99 -39.88
C PHE A 68 -16.94 -34.97 -39.66
N LYS A 69 -16.14 -35.28 -40.70
CA LYS A 69 -14.93 -36.07 -40.53
C LYS A 69 -13.87 -35.25 -39.80
N ILE A 70 -13.25 -35.80 -38.75
CA ILE A 70 -12.16 -35.18 -38.02
C ILE A 70 -10.90 -35.20 -38.88
N ALA A 71 -10.41 -34.01 -39.29
CA ALA A 71 -9.23 -33.82 -40.13
C ALA A 71 -7.94 -33.62 -39.34
N GLY A 72 -8.02 -33.50 -38.00
CA GLY A 72 -6.88 -33.32 -37.14
C GLY A 72 -7.28 -32.76 -35.79
N VAL A 73 -6.28 -32.52 -34.90
CA VAL A 73 -6.46 -31.99 -33.55
C VAL A 73 -5.64 -30.72 -33.39
N GLN A 74 -6.26 -29.66 -32.89
CA GLN A 74 -5.62 -28.39 -32.51
C GLN A 74 -5.48 -28.32 -30.99
N ALA A 75 -4.32 -28.68 -30.49
CA ALA A 75 -4.01 -28.57 -29.07
C ALA A 75 -3.58 -27.14 -28.68
N ALA A 76 -3.73 -26.79 -27.41
CA ALA A 76 -3.16 -25.57 -26.88
C ALA A 76 -1.63 -25.58 -27.03
N GLY A 77 -1.05 -24.41 -27.37
CA GLY A 77 0.39 -24.26 -27.58
C GLY A 77 0.90 -24.85 -28.94
N SER A 78 0.05 -25.47 -29.75
CA SER A 78 0.45 -25.95 -31.08
C SER A 78 0.26 -24.88 -32.17
N ALA A 79 1.04 -25.01 -33.26
CA ALA A 79 0.88 -24.13 -34.41
C ALA A 79 -0.55 -24.21 -34.96
N LYS A 80 -1.06 -23.09 -35.46
CA LYS A 80 -2.41 -22.96 -36.00
C LYS A 80 -2.63 -23.86 -37.22
N LYS A 81 -3.67 -24.68 -37.16
CA LYS A 81 -4.07 -25.56 -38.26
C LYS A 81 -5.05 -24.86 -39.19
N ASN A 82 -5.14 -25.40 -40.41
CA ASN A 82 -6.07 -24.95 -41.45
C ASN A 82 -7.07 -26.06 -41.78
N LEU A 83 -8.36 -25.75 -41.80
CA LEU A 83 -9.41 -26.62 -42.31
C LEU A 83 -9.53 -26.46 -43.83
N HIS A 84 -8.98 -27.43 -44.61
CA HIS A 84 -8.97 -27.35 -46.05
C HIS A 84 -10.33 -27.69 -46.71
N ASN A 85 -11.18 -28.50 -46.04
CA ASN A 85 -12.50 -28.85 -46.51
C ASN A 85 -13.55 -28.45 -45.47
N SER A 86 -14.46 -27.55 -45.83
CA SER A 86 -15.52 -27.04 -44.97
C SER A 86 -16.52 -28.12 -44.50
N GLY A 87 -16.59 -29.27 -45.15
CA GLY A 87 -17.37 -30.43 -44.73
C GLY A 87 -16.70 -31.30 -43.67
N ASN A 88 -15.46 -30.98 -43.27
CA ASN A 88 -14.73 -31.61 -42.16
C ASN A 88 -14.77 -30.75 -40.91
N CYS A 89 -14.19 -31.24 -39.82
CA CYS A 89 -13.94 -30.51 -38.60
C CYS A 89 -12.51 -30.73 -38.08
N ILE A 90 -12.07 -29.86 -37.18
CA ILE A 90 -10.84 -30.05 -36.38
C ILE A 90 -11.25 -30.20 -34.94
N GLU A 91 -10.78 -31.24 -34.29
CA GLU A 91 -10.93 -31.43 -32.87
C GLU A 91 -10.10 -30.37 -32.15
N VAL A 92 -10.67 -29.65 -31.18
CA VAL A 92 -10.04 -28.48 -30.54
C VAL A 92 -10.08 -28.58 -29.03
N MET A 93 -8.99 -28.14 -28.39
CA MET A 93 -8.86 -28.11 -26.93
C MET A 93 -8.95 -26.68 -26.43
N THR A 94 -9.55 -26.52 -25.27
CA THR A 94 -9.65 -25.23 -24.54
C THR A 94 -8.29 -24.53 -24.47
N GLY A 95 -8.28 -23.24 -24.75
CA GLY A 95 -7.06 -22.43 -24.76
C GLY A 95 -6.28 -22.45 -26.07
N SER A 96 -6.62 -23.35 -27.01
CA SER A 96 -5.97 -23.40 -28.33
C SER A 96 -6.37 -22.22 -29.22
N VAL A 97 -5.53 -21.91 -30.20
CA VAL A 97 -5.89 -20.99 -31.28
C VAL A 97 -6.97 -21.60 -32.16
N LEU A 98 -8.00 -20.82 -32.50
CA LEU A 98 -9.03 -21.28 -33.44
C LEU A 98 -8.41 -21.60 -34.80
N PRO A 99 -8.63 -22.82 -35.40
CA PRO A 99 -8.13 -23.16 -36.72
C PRO A 99 -8.67 -22.23 -37.81
N ASP A 100 -7.86 -21.99 -38.85
CA ASP A 100 -8.30 -21.20 -40.00
C ASP A 100 -9.46 -21.91 -40.75
N ASN A 101 -10.32 -21.12 -41.36
CA ASN A 101 -11.55 -21.54 -42.05
C ASN A 101 -12.60 -22.18 -41.12
N THR A 102 -12.46 -22.05 -39.80
CA THR A 102 -13.49 -22.39 -38.82
C THR A 102 -13.95 -21.14 -38.09
N ASN A 103 -15.21 -21.10 -37.68
CA ASN A 103 -15.80 -19.94 -36.99
C ASN A 103 -16.78 -20.32 -35.87
N THR A 104 -16.89 -21.62 -35.53
CA THR A 104 -17.81 -22.08 -34.48
C THR A 104 -17.24 -23.31 -33.80
N VAL A 105 -17.28 -23.36 -32.49
CA VAL A 105 -16.83 -24.48 -31.67
C VAL A 105 -18.03 -25.14 -31.01
N ILE A 106 -18.12 -26.48 -31.15
CA ILE A 106 -19.16 -27.31 -30.55
C ILE A 106 -18.49 -28.19 -29.52
N ARG A 107 -18.95 -28.14 -28.31
CA ARG A 107 -18.36 -28.87 -27.18
C ARG A 107 -18.65 -30.37 -27.28
N TYR A 108 -17.83 -31.17 -26.58
CA TYR A 108 -17.98 -32.64 -26.62
C TYR A 108 -19.35 -33.12 -26.16
N GLU A 109 -19.99 -32.45 -25.22
CA GLU A 109 -21.30 -32.81 -24.70
C GLU A 109 -22.41 -32.72 -25.75
N ASP A 110 -22.20 -31.97 -26.83
CA ASP A 110 -23.18 -31.72 -27.89
C ASP A 110 -22.88 -32.53 -29.18
N ILE A 111 -21.93 -33.48 -29.09
CA ILE A 111 -21.52 -34.33 -30.26
C ILE A 111 -21.36 -35.79 -29.85
N LEU A 112 -21.47 -36.69 -30.88
CA LEU A 112 -21.09 -38.08 -30.78
C LEU A 112 -19.93 -38.33 -31.74
N ILE A 113 -18.83 -38.92 -31.27
CA ILE A 113 -17.66 -39.26 -32.10
C ILE A 113 -17.60 -40.77 -32.29
N GLU A 114 -17.72 -41.21 -33.52
CA GLU A 114 -17.58 -42.62 -33.92
C GLU A 114 -16.71 -42.75 -35.18
N LYS A 115 -15.72 -43.64 -35.12
CA LYS A 115 -14.82 -43.97 -36.26
C LYS A 115 -14.22 -42.74 -36.97
N GLY A 116 -13.86 -41.68 -36.18
CA GLY A 116 -13.26 -40.45 -36.70
C GLY A 116 -14.25 -39.49 -37.35
N VAL A 117 -15.55 -39.66 -37.11
CA VAL A 117 -16.61 -38.76 -37.53
C VAL A 117 -17.31 -38.22 -36.30
N ALA A 118 -17.42 -36.88 -36.17
CA ALA A 118 -18.16 -36.19 -35.15
C ALA A 118 -19.57 -35.83 -35.69
N THR A 119 -20.60 -36.30 -35.02
CA THR A 119 -22.00 -35.99 -35.34
C THR A 119 -22.59 -35.07 -34.27
N ILE A 120 -23.12 -33.93 -34.66
CA ILE A 120 -23.75 -32.94 -33.78
C ILE A 120 -25.13 -33.48 -33.39
N THR A 121 -25.36 -33.59 -32.08
CA THR A 121 -26.58 -34.15 -31.48
C THR A 121 -27.63 -33.11 -31.13
N VAL A 122 -27.23 -31.85 -31.04
CA VAL A 122 -28.13 -30.72 -30.69
C VAL A 122 -28.79 -30.13 -31.94
N ALA A 123 -30.04 -29.68 -31.81
CA ALA A 123 -30.81 -29.15 -32.93
C ALA A 123 -30.30 -27.81 -33.45
N THR A 124 -29.77 -26.96 -32.54
CA THR A 124 -29.36 -25.58 -32.86
C THR A 124 -28.02 -25.25 -32.24
N ILE A 125 -27.21 -24.53 -32.99
CA ILE A 125 -25.95 -23.91 -32.55
C ILE A 125 -25.91 -22.46 -33.01
N LYS A 126 -25.12 -21.61 -32.37
CA LYS A 126 -24.95 -20.21 -32.78
C LYS A 126 -23.58 -20.06 -33.48
N GLU A 127 -23.60 -19.27 -34.55
CA GLU A 127 -22.34 -18.86 -35.18
C GLU A 127 -21.44 -18.11 -34.19
N GLY A 128 -20.17 -18.46 -34.13
CA GLY A 128 -19.21 -17.85 -33.21
C GLY A 128 -19.27 -18.34 -31.76
N GLN A 129 -20.15 -19.32 -31.42
CA GLN A 129 -20.23 -19.84 -30.06
C GLN A 129 -18.91 -20.50 -29.65
N ASN A 130 -18.62 -20.45 -28.34
CA ASN A 130 -17.44 -21.02 -27.66
C ASN A 130 -16.09 -20.54 -28.23
N ILE A 131 -16.06 -19.31 -28.74
CA ILE A 131 -14.87 -18.62 -29.22
C ILE A 131 -14.70 -17.31 -28.42
N HIS A 132 -13.56 -17.16 -27.76
CA HIS A 132 -13.16 -15.90 -27.17
C HIS A 132 -12.36 -15.12 -28.22
N GLN A 133 -12.96 -14.05 -28.72
CA GLN A 133 -12.40 -13.28 -29.84
C GLN A 133 -11.12 -12.54 -29.43
N LYS A 134 -10.17 -12.44 -30.36
CA LYS A 134 -8.95 -11.66 -30.21
C LYS A 134 -9.27 -10.23 -29.77
N GLY A 135 -8.59 -9.75 -28.72
CA GLY A 135 -8.71 -8.39 -28.21
C GLY A 135 -10.09 -8.05 -27.62
N LYS A 136 -10.85 -9.03 -27.19
CA LYS A 136 -12.15 -8.82 -26.55
C LYS A 136 -12.02 -8.24 -25.16
N ASP A 137 -10.98 -8.65 -24.43
CA ASP A 137 -10.76 -8.23 -23.04
C ASP A 137 -9.99 -6.90 -22.99
N VAL A 138 -8.91 -6.81 -23.78
CA VAL A 138 -8.01 -5.64 -23.82
C VAL A 138 -7.45 -5.50 -25.24
N LYS A 139 -7.28 -4.27 -25.71
CA LYS A 139 -6.62 -3.95 -26.97
C LYS A 139 -5.16 -3.60 -26.75
N LEU A 140 -4.33 -3.85 -27.78
CA LEU A 140 -2.96 -3.30 -27.84
C LEU A 140 -2.96 -1.81 -27.53
N GLY A 141 -2.13 -1.39 -26.56
CA GLY A 141 -1.98 0.00 -26.13
C GLY A 141 -2.97 0.48 -25.08
N ASP A 142 -3.95 -0.34 -24.66
CA ASP A 142 -4.84 0.00 -23.59
C ASP A 142 -4.07 0.13 -22.26
N LEU A 143 -4.51 1.07 -21.41
CA LEU A 143 -3.98 1.27 -20.08
C LEU A 143 -4.36 0.09 -19.16
N LEU A 144 -3.35 -0.58 -18.57
CA LEU A 144 -3.54 -1.68 -17.63
C LEU A 144 -3.34 -1.26 -16.17
N ILE A 145 -2.24 -0.57 -15.87
CA ILE A 145 -1.94 -0.11 -14.51
C ILE A 145 -1.49 1.34 -14.57
N LYS A 146 -2.14 2.17 -13.75
CA LYS A 146 -1.76 3.58 -13.62
C LYS A 146 -0.49 3.75 -12.79
N GLN A 147 0.29 4.77 -13.09
CA GLN A 147 1.34 5.26 -12.20
C GLN A 147 0.77 5.58 -10.81
N ASN A 148 1.58 5.46 -9.77
CA ASN A 148 1.22 5.66 -8.36
C ASN A 148 0.22 4.63 -7.81
N THR A 149 0.09 3.46 -8.45
CA THR A 149 -0.67 2.32 -7.92
C THR A 149 0.20 1.50 -6.96
N THR A 150 -0.38 1.07 -5.84
CA THR A 150 0.25 0.06 -4.97
C THR A 150 0.21 -1.30 -5.65
N ILE A 151 1.36 -1.92 -5.84
CA ILE A 151 1.47 -3.22 -6.51
C ILE A 151 0.97 -4.33 -5.58
N SER A 152 -0.10 -5.00 -5.97
CA SER A 152 -0.65 -6.20 -5.34
C SER A 152 -0.37 -7.47 -6.16
N ALA A 153 -0.89 -8.60 -5.73
CA ALA A 153 -0.83 -9.84 -6.52
C ALA A 153 -1.53 -9.72 -7.89
N ALA A 154 -2.55 -8.86 -8.02
CA ALA A 154 -3.23 -8.63 -9.29
C ALA A 154 -2.32 -7.92 -10.29
N GLU A 155 -1.63 -6.86 -9.85
CA GLU A 155 -0.68 -6.14 -10.69
C GLU A 155 0.50 -7.03 -11.09
N ILE A 156 0.97 -7.92 -10.21
CA ILE A 156 2.01 -8.90 -10.55
C ILE A 156 1.57 -9.81 -11.70
N GLY A 157 0.32 -10.28 -11.69
CA GLY A 157 -0.23 -11.07 -12.80
C GLY A 157 -0.24 -10.31 -14.12
N VAL A 158 -0.66 -9.05 -14.11
CA VAL A 158 -0.66 -8.17 -15.28
C VAL A 158 0.76 -7.91 -15.78
N LEU A 159 1.70 -7.56 -14.89
CA LEU A 159 3.11 -7.35 -15.24
C LEU A 159 3.73 -8.57 -15.92
N ALA A 160 3.46 -9.77 -15.40
CA ALA A 160 3.92 -11.02 -16.00
C ALA A 160 3.31 -11.23 -17.41
N THR A 161 2.02 -10.90 -17.58
CA THR A 161 1.31 -11.06 -18.86
C THR A 161 1.91 -10.19 -19.97
N VAL A 162 2.37 -8.96 -19.62
CA VAL A 162 3.03 -8.04 -20.57
C VAL A 162 4.56 -8.18 -20.60
N GLY A 163 5.11 -9.21 -19.96
CA GLY A 163 6.55 -9.51 -20.01
C GLY A 163 7.45 -8.55 -19.22
N LYS A 164 6.89 -7.79 -18.27
CA LYS A 164 7.68 -6.88 -17.39
C LYS A 164 8.40 -7.66 -16.30
N SER A 165 9.69 -7.94 -16.49
CA SER A 165 10.55 -8.59 -15.49
C SER A 165 11.13 -7.63 -14.46
N PHE A 166 11.22 -6.33 -14.78
CA PHE A 166 11.62 -5.24 -13.89
C PHE A 166 10.60 -4.11 -13.96
N VAL A 167 10.41 -3.41 -12.85
CA VAL A 167 9.49 -2.29 -12.73
C VAL A 167 10.14 -1.11 -12.02
N ASN A 168 9.74 0.09 -12.43
CA ASN A 168 10.11 1.33 -11.77
C ASN A 168 9.16 1.59 -10.61
N VAL A 169 9.70 1.71 -9.41
CA VAL A 169 8.93 1.98 -8.17
C VAL A 169 9.47 3.21 -7.46
N ALA A 170 8.66 3.81 -6.59
CA ALA A 170 9.12 4.89 -5.73
C ALA A 170 10.27 4.39 -4.85
N LYS A 171 11.38 5.13 -4.85
CA LYS A 171 12.49 4.86 -3.94
C LYS A 171 12.06 5.15 -2.50
N LEU A 172 12.46 4.28 -1.58
CA LEU A 172 12.12 4.41 -0.16
C LEU A 172 13.10 5.34 0.55
N PRO A 173 12.64 6.14 1.54
CA PRO A 173 13.52 6.93 2.38
C PRO A 173 14.43 6.04 3.24
N LYS A 174 15.67 6.47 3.48
CA LYS A 174 16.57 5.84 4.45
C LYS A 174 16.23 6.35 5.84
N ILE A 175 15.80 5.46 6.73
CA ILE A 175 15.26 5.83 8.05
C ILE A 175 16.12 5.29 9.19
N MET A 176 16.45 6.16 10.16
CA MET A 176 17.01 5.79 11.46
C MET A 176 15.96 5.99 12.54
N ILE A 177 15.72 4.96 13.34
CA ILE A 177 14.86 5.01 14.53
C ILE A 177 15.76 5.06 15.76
N VAL A 178 15.60 6.09 16.58
CA VAL A 178 16.44 6.34 17.75
C VAL A 178 15.62 6.30 19.02
N SER A 179 15.99 5.45 19.97
CA SER A 179 15.54 5.54 21.36
C SER A 179 16.55 6.28 22.23
N THR A 180 16.06 7.08 23.18
CA THR A 180 16.89 7.75 24.19
C THR A 180 16.34 7.47 25.57
N GLY A 181 17.22 7.42 26.55
CA GLY A 181 16.86 7.19 27.97
C GLY A 181 17.75 6.14 28.62
N ASP A 182 18.36 6.47 29.75
CA ASP A 182 19.23 5.57 30.50
C ASP A 182 18.45 4.44 31.20
N GLU A 183 17.12 4.59 31.34
CA GLU A 183 16.22 3.55 31.83
C GLU A 183 15.97 2.43 30.83
N LEU A 184 16.34 2.61 29.57
CA LEU A 184 16.02 1.67 28.49
C LEU A 184 17.09 0.60 28.29
N VAL A 185 16.70 -0.67 28.45
CA VAL A 185 17.58 -1.84 28.20
C VAL A 185 17.15 -2.63 26.97
N GLY A 186 18.01 -3.52 26.51
CA GLY A 186 17.73 -4.43 25.39
C GLY A 186 16.57 -5.38 25.68
N VAL A 187 16.01 -5.97 24.61
CA VAL A 187 14.86 -6.89 24.73
C VAL A 187 15.20 -8.16 25.52
N GLU A 188 16.42 -8.66 25.35
CA GLU A 188 16.90 -9.88 25.99
C GLU A 188 17.44 -9.66 27.41
N GLU A 189 17.68 -8.39 27.78
CA GLU A 189 18.19 -8.05 29.10
C GLU A 189 17.10 -8.18 30.18
N ILE A 190 17.51 -8.56 31.39
CA ILE A 190 16.62 -8.56 32.54
C ILE A 190 16.69 -7.15 33.15
N PRO A 191 15.59 -6.36 33.10
CA PRO A 191 15.61 -5.00 33.63
C PRO A 191 15.71 -4.98 35.16
N LEU A 192 16.50 -4.06 35.67
CA LEU A 192 16.49 -3.71 37.09
C LEU A 192 15.17 -3.01 37.44
N GLU A 193 14.90 -2.78 38.74
CA GLU A 193 13.63 -2.19 39.22
C GLU A 193 13.32 -0.82 38.63
N TYR A 194 14.33 -0.07 38.21
CA TYR A 194 14.22 1.26 37.59
C TYR A 194 14.41 1.26 36.06
N GLN A 195 14.48 0.10 35.43
CA GLN A 195 14.70 -0.06 33.99
C GLN A 195 13.49 -0.70 33.30
N ILE A 196 13.32 -0.36 32.03
CA ILE A 196 12.30 -0.94 31.17
C ILE A 196 12.91 -1.38 29.82
N ARG A 197 12.31 -2.37 29.18
CA ARG A 197 12.75 -2.80 27.84
C ARG A 197 12.33 -1.82 26.76
N ARG A 198 13.20 -1.59 25.79
CA ARG A 198 12.92 -0.79 24.60
C ARG A 198 11.81 -1.45 23.78
N SER A 199 10.59 -0.93 23.81
CA SER A 199 9.46 -1.46 23.03
C SER A 199 9.10 -0.59 21.82
N ASN A 200 9.16 0.74 21.98
CA ASN A 200 8.73 1.70 20.95
C ASN A 200 9.49 1.55 19.62
N VAL A 201 10.80 1.36 19.70
CA VAL A 201 11.65 1.18 18.51
C VAL A 201 11.18 -0.03 17.68
N PHE A 202 10.93 -1.16 18.32
CA PHE A 202 10.48 -2.36 17.62
C PHE A 202 9.04 -2.23 17.09
N THR A 203 8.20 -1.49 17.82
CA THR A 203 6.87 -1.12 17.32
C THR A 203 6.99 -0.28 16.03
N LEU A 204 7.85 0.73 16.01
CA LEU A 204 8.08 1.55 14.82
C LEU A 204 8.69 0.75 13.66
N VAL A 205 9.67 -0.13 13.93
CA VAL A 205 10.21 -1.04 12.90
C VAL A 205 9.08 -1.86 12.28
N SER A 206 8.24 -2.48 13.10
CA SER A 206 7.12 -3.32 12.61
C SER A 206 6.08 -2.52 11.82
N ILE A 207 5.83 -1.27 12.20
CA ILE A 207 4.96 -0.34 11.46
C ILE A 207 5.56 -0.02 10.09
N LEU A 208 6.86 0.27 10.01
CA LEU A 208 7.55 0.59 8.77
C LEU A 208 7.67 -0.63 7.83
N GLU A 209 7.82 -1.80 8.39
CA GLU A 209 7.85 -3.06 7.64
C GLU A 209 6.55 -3.32 6.86
N LYS A 210 5.39 -2.94 7.41
CA LYS A 210 4.12 -2.96 6.67
C LYS A 210 4.13 -2.09 5.42
N LEU A 211 4.86 -0.98 5.47
CA LEU A 211 5.07 -0.07 4.33
C LEU A 211 6.25 -0.49 3.44
N LYS A 212 6.89 -1.63 3.71
CA LYS A 212 8.10 -2.12 3.04
C LYS A 212 9.30 -1.19 3.18
N ILE A 213 9.31 -0.32 4.19
CA ILE A 213 10.41 0.62 4.44
C ILE A 213 11.45 -0.04 5.35
N PRO A 214 12.67 -0.29 4.87
CA PRO A 214 13.75 -0.75 5.73
C PRO A 214 14.17 0.37 6.68
N SER A 215 14.45 0.02 7.93
CA SER A 215 14.91 0.98 8.93
C SER A 215 16.05 0.42 9.76
N GLU A 216 16.94 1.30 10.16
CA GLU A 216 17.99 0.99 11.13
C GLU A 216 17.60 1.52 12.51
N THR A 217 18.14 0.93 13.57
CA THR A 217 17.82 1.33 14.94
C THR A 217 19.06 1.66 15.74
N ALA A 218 18.94 2.67 16.59
CA ALA A 218 20.00 3.04 17.53
C ALA A 218 19.40 3.33 18.91
N HIS A 219 20.23 3.13 19.92
CA HIS A 219 19.98 3.62 21.28
C HIS A 219 21.09 4.57 21.69
N ILE A 220 20.71 5.70 22.30
CA ILE A 220 21.67 6.71 22.77
C ILE A 220 21.29 7.03 24.23
N THR A 221 22.29 7.08 25.10
CA THR A 221 22.18 7.50 26.49
C THR A 221 21.84 8.99 26.60
N ASP A 222 21.33 9.43 27.76
CA ASP A 222 20.98 10.83 28.01
C ASP A 222 22.23 11.70 28.29
N ASP A 223 23.28 11.48 27.48
CA ASP A 223 24.52 12.28 27.46
C ASP A 223 24.49 13.24 26.29
N LYS A 224 24.44 14.54 26.52
CA LYS A 224 24.29 15.58 25.49
C LYS A 224 25.41 15.59 24.46
N PRO A 225 26.71 15.48 24.81
CA PRO A 225 27.82 15.33 23.87
C PRO A 225 27.67 14.12 22.95
N ILE A 226 27.30 12.95 23.49
CA ILE A 226 27.10 11.73 22.73
C ILE A 226 25.91 11.88 21.79
N LEU A 227 24.77 12.38 22.28
CA LEU A 227 23.59 12.70 21.49
C LEU A 227 23.94 13.60 20.31
N LYS A 228 24.64 14.73 20.56
CA LYS A 228 25.03 15.68 19.51
C LYS A 228 25.92 15.05 18.45
N SER A 229 26.92 14.27 18.85
CA SER A 229 27.82 13.60 17.92
C SER A 229 27.09 12.59 17.04
N LYS A 230 26.27 11.72 17.62
CA LYS A 230 25.52 10.70 16.90
C LYS A 230 24.48 11.30 15.97
N ILE A 231 23.69 12.27 16.45
CA ILE A 231 22.65 12.95 15.65
C ILE A 231 23.27 13.68 14.47
N LYS A 232 24.43 14.35 14.65
CA LYS A 232 25.16 14.98 13.55
C LYS A 232 25.46 13.99 12.41
N THR A 233 25.92 12.79 12.75
CA THR A 233 26.17 11.74 11.76
C THR A 233 24.88 11.28 11.07
N TYR A 234 23.81 11.04 11.85
CA TYR A 234 22.53 10.57 11.30
C TYR A 234 21.88 11.59 10.37
N LEU A 235 21.97 12.90 10.67
CA LEU A 235 21.48 13.96 9.77
C LEU A 235 22.20 13.99 8.42
N GLN A 236 23.40 13.43 8.32
CA GLN A 236 24.13 13.32 7.05
C GLN A 236 23.77 12.04 6.27
N GLU A 237 23.46 10.96 6.98
CA GLU A 237 23.31 9.62 6.38
C GLU A 237 21.87 9.25 6.06
N TYR A 238 20.88 9.74 6.82
CA TYR A 238 19.49 9.34 6.74
C TYR A 238 18.58 10.45 6.22
N ASP A 239 17.52 10.08 5.53
CA ASP A 239 16.52 11.01 5.01
C ASP A 239 15.50 11.37 6.08
N VAL A 240 15.26 10.45 7.01
CA VAL A 240 14.31 10.61 8.11
C VAL A 240 14.91 10.09 9.41
N LEU A 241 14.74 10.85 10.48
CA LEU A 241 15.03 10.41 11.84
C LEU A 241 13.73 10.32 12.64
N LEU A 242 13.45 9.16 13.22
CA LEU A 242 12.33 8.92 14.12
C LEU A 242 12.87 8.75 15.54
N PHE A 243 12.62 9.71 16.42
CA PHE A 243 12.99 9.60 17.82
C PHE A 243 11.81 9.13 18.66
N SER A 244 12.08 8.30 19.66
CA SER A 244 11.13 7.91 20.70
C SER A 244 11.72 8.24 22.06
N GLY A 245 11.19 9.30 22.69
CA GLY A 245 11.65 9.83 23.98
C GLY A 245 12.35 11.19 23.88
N ALA A 246 12.73 11.76 25.02
CA ALA A 246 13.51 12.98 25.20
C ALA A 246 13.04 14.26 24.47
N VAL A 247 11.74 14.37 24.15
CA VAL A 247 11.12 15.54 23.49
C VAL A 247 10.10 16.29 24.35
N SER A 248 9.95 15.92 25.62
CA SER A 248 9.03 16.57 26.56
C SER A 248 9.65 17.84 27.16
N LYS A 249 9.45 18.08 28.42
CA LYS A 249 10.07 19.19 29.19
C LYS A 249 10.85 18.68 30.41
N GLY A 250 11.30 17.44 30.40
CA GLY A 250 12.12 16.87 31.46
C GLY A 250 13.49 17.55 31.55
N LYS A 251 14.10 17.49 32.70
CA LYS A 251 15.43 18.08 32.93
C LYS A 251 16.53 17.48 32.05
N PHE A 252 16.28 16.24 31.54
CA PHE A 252 17.21 15.49 30.72
C PHE A 252 16.73 15.35 29.26
N ASP A 253 15.67 16.07 28.86
CA ASP A 253 15.16 16.06 27.47
C ASP A 253 16.02 17.00 26.60
N PHE A 254 17.24 16.57 26.28
CA PHE A 254 18.22 17.36 25.53
C PHE A 254 17.95 17.45 24.02
N LEU A 255 17.09 16.61 23.46
CA LEU A 255 16.90 16.55 22.00
C LEU A 255 16.52 17.88 21.36
N PRO A 256 15.56 18.68 21.88
CA PRO A 256 15.21 19.97 21.26
C PRO A 256 16.40 20.94 21.21
N GLU A 257 17.23 20.97 22.24
CA GLU A 257 18.43 21.82 22.30
C GLU A 257 19.52 21.33 21.34
N VAL A 258 19.73 20.01 21.28
CA VAL A 258 20.70 19.39 20.36
C VAL A 258 20.31 19.61 18.91
N PHE A 259 19.01 19.53 18.58
CA PHE A 259 18.53 19.84 17.24
C PHE A 259 18.81 21.29 16.86
N ASP A 260 18.53 22.24 17.74
CA ASP A 260 18.81 23.67 17.55
C ASP A 260 20.30 23.92 17.31
N GLU A 261 21.17 23.34 18.15
CA GLU A 261 22.63 23.43 18.00
C GLU A 261 23.18 22.79 16.71
N LEU A 262 22.46 21.84 16.13
CA LEU A 262 22.82 21.18 14.87
C LEU A 262 22.18 21.84 13.65
N GLY A 263 21.42 22.94 13.84
CA GLY A 263 20.78 23.68 12.76
C GLY A 263 19.59 22.95 12.17
N VAL A 264 18.84 22.17 12.97
CA VAL A 264 17.56 21.59 12.57
C VAL A 264 16.46 22.59 12.90
N ASP A 265 15.80 23.12 11.90
CA ASP A 265 14.71 24.08 12.05
C ASP A 265 13.49 23.40 12.67
N LYS A 266 13.08 23.92 13.83
CA LYS A 266 11.86 23.47 14.49
C LYS A 266 10.61 24.05 13.79
N LEU A 267 9.84 23.19 13.14
CA LEU A 267 8.59 23.59 12.50
C LEU A 267 7.44 23.67 13.51
N PHE A 268 7.38 22.76 14.47
CA PHE A 268 6.52 22.88 15.64
C PHE A 268 6.99 21.99 16.81
N HIS A 269 6.46 22.33 17.99
CA HIS A 269 6.57 21.50 19.20
C HIS A 269 5.28 21.62 20.01
N LYS A 270 4.65 20.45 20.30
CA LYS A 270 3.36 20.27 20.99
C LYS A 270 2.14 20.52 20.10
N VAL A 271 1.32 19.47 20.04
CA VAL A 271 0.05 19.45 19.33
C VAL A 271 -1.11 19.33 20.31
N ALA A 272 -2.24 19.96 19.98
CA ALA A 272 -3.46 19.93 20.78
C ALA A 272 -4.21 18.60 20.66
N GLN A 273 -3.59 17.53 21.15
CA GLN A 273 -4.12 16.15 21.07
C GLN A 273 -3.89 15.35 22.36
N ARG A 274 -4.61 14.24 22.47
CA ARG A 274 -4.43 13.18 23.46
C ARG A 274 -4.64 11.81 22.79
N PRO A 275 -3.68 10.84 22.99
CA PRO A 275 -2.34 10.99 23.52
C PRO A 275 -1.39 11.68 22.52
N GLY A 276 -0.11 11.82 22.89
CA GLY A 276 0.93 12.27 21.97
C GLY A 276 1.16 13.78 21.88
N LYS A 277 0.64 14.57 22.85
CA LYS A 277 0.81 16.04 22.92
C LYS A 277 2.25 16.55 22.73
N PRO A 278 3.31 16.00 23.39
CA PRO A 278 4.68 16.50 23.25
C PRO A 278 5.36 15.96 21.99
N PHE A 279 4.78 16.21 20.84
CA PHE A 279 5.35 15.87 19.53
C PHE A 279 6.20 17.05 19.00
N TRP A 280 7.49 16.78 18.73
CA TRP A 280 8.43 17.70 18.08
C TRP A 280 8.61 17.34 16.61
N PHE A 281 8.63 18.34 15.73
CA PHE A 281 8.80 18.13 14.30
C PHE A 281 9.68 19.21 13.70
N GLY A 282 10.62 18.83 12.84
CA GLY A 282 11.54 19.75 12.18
C GLY A 282 12.24 19.18 10.95
N SER A 283 13.08 20.02 10.33
CA SER A 283 13.78 19.73 9.09
C SER A 283 15.14 20.43 9.07
N THR A 284 16.13 19.88 8.39
CA THR A 284 17.43 20.54 8.19
C THR A 284 17.40 21.63 7.12
N ASP A 285 16.29 21.74 6.38
CA ASP A 285 16.07 22.79 5.40
C ASP A 285 14.58 23.16 5.34
N SER A 286 14.19 24.14 6.15
CA SER A 286 12.82 24.66 6.16
C SER A 286 12.54 25.66 5.02
N THR A 287 13.55 26.17 4.36
CA THR A 287 13.39 27.16 3.27
C THR A 287 12.74 26.56 2.04
N CYS A 288 12.86 25.25 1.83
CA CYS A 288 12.22 24.52 0.75
C CYS A 288 10.68 24.51 0.83
N PHE A 289 10.10 24.84 1.99
CA PHE A 289 8.67 24.71 2.24
C PHE A 289 7.93 26.06 2.32
N SER A 290 8.61 27.19 2.08
CA SER A 290 7.95 28.49 2.01
C SER A 290 7.20 28.63 0.66
N ALA A 291 5.93 29.07 0.72
CA ALA A 291 5.03 29.19 -0.43
C ALA A 291 5.53 30.12 -1.57
N GLN A 292 6.66 30.79 -1.37
CA GLN A 292 7.25 31.73 -2.35
C GLN A 292 8.29 31.08 -3.28
N ASN A 293 8.75 29.83 -3.03
CA ASN A 293 9.85 29.19 -3.77
C ASN A 293 9.42 28.08 -4.75
N VAL A 294 8.18 28.09 -5.25
CA VAL A 294 7.68 27.08 -6.21
C VAL A 294 8.39 27.10 -7.57
N TYR A 295 9.22 28.10 -7.87
CA TYR A 295 9.85 28.29 -9.20
C TYR A 295 11.37 28.49 -9.20
N GLN A 296 12.07 28.32 -8.08
CA GLN A 296 13.56 28.37 -8.12
C GLN A 296 14.13 26.97 -7.95
N ASN A 297 14.28 26.28 -9.09
CA ASN A 297 15.16 25.13 -9.23
C ASN A 297 16.62 25.60 -9.28
N ASP A 298 17.14 26.15 -8.21
CA ASP A 298 18.57 26.37 -8.08
C ASP A 298 19.25 25.05 -7.69
N LYS A 299 19.71 24.33 -8.73
CA LYS A 299 20.42 23.04 -8.68
C LYS A 299 21.80 23.11 -8.01
N GLU A 300 22.18 24.19 -7.31
CA GLU A 300 23.53 24.37 -6.77
C GLU A 300 23.68 24.13 -5.26
N ASN A 301 22.61 23.90 -4.51
CA ASN A 301 22.73 23.53 -3.09
C ASN A 301 22.24 22.10 -2.85
N ASN A 302 23.11 21.14 -3.12
CA ASN A 302 22.91 19.70 -2.86
C ASN A 302 22.93 19.36 -1.35
N LYS A 303 22.33 20.22 -0.49
CA LYS A 303 22.25 19.96 0.92
C LYS A 303 21.10 18.96 1.15
N LYS A 304 21.44 17.80 1.67
CA LYS A 304 20.46 16.77 2.02
C LYS A 304 19.45 17.33 3.03
N ASN A 305 18.18 17.25 2.73
CA ASN A 305 17.10 17.64 3.64
C ASN A 305 16.66 16.43 4.47
N THR A 306 16.94 16.45 5.77
CA THR A 306 16.55 15.39 6.70
C THR A 306 15.34 15.84 7.52
N ILE A 307 14.29 15.03 7.52
CA ILE A 307 13.07 15.25 8.30
C ILE A 307 13.19 14.56 9.66
N VAL A 308 12.85 15.27 10.72
CA VAL A 308 12.94 14.78 12.10
C VAL A 308 11.57 14.72 12.75
N PHE A 309 11.16 13.51 13.15
CA PHE A 309 9.96 13.25 13.97
C PHE A 309 10.40 12.89 15.38
N GLY A 310 10.17 13.77 16.32
CA GLY A 310 10.42 13.54 17.76
C GLY A 310 9.14 13.11 18.46
N PHE A 311 8.91 11.81 18.57
CA PHE A 311 7.75 11.24 19.25
C PHE A 311 7.96 11.18 20.77
N PRO A 312 6.88 11.27 21.57
CA PRO A 312 6.97 11.07 23.02
C PRO A 312 7.46 9.68 23.40
N GLY A 313 8.01 9.52 24.62
CA GLY A 313 8.44 8.20 25.13
C GLY A 313 7.30 7.22 25.45
N ASN A 314 6.08 7.72 25.71
CA ASN A 314 4.93 6.85 26.00
C ASN A 314 4.51 6.03 24.77
N PRO A 315 4.37 4.70 24.87
CA PRO A 315 4.18 3.81 23.74
C PRO A 315 2.99 4.15 22.84
N ILE A 316 1.79 4.34 23.41
CA ILE A 316 0.60 4.69 22.62
C ILE A 316 0.77 6.06 21.95
N SER A 317 1.47 7.01 22.59
CA SER A 317 1.76 8.31 22.00
C SER A 317 2.68 8.20 20.79
N THR A 318 3.73 7.39 20.87
CA THR A 318 4.63 7.10 19.75
C THR A 318 3.86 6.45 18.60
N PHE A 319 3.06 5.43 18.92
CA PHE A 319 2.30 4.67 17.94
C PHE A 319 1.29 5.55 17.16
N VAL A 320 0.44 6.30 17.89
CA VAL A 320 -0.57 7.14 17.25
C VAL A 320 0.06 8.28 16.44
N ASN A 321 1.15 8.88 16.94
CA ASN A 321 1.84 9.94 16.20
C ASN A 321 2.46 9.41 14.89
N CYS A 322 2.99 8.20 14.88
CA CYS A 322 3.48 7.58 13.67
C CYS A 322 2.35 7.38 12.64
N LEU A 323 1.20 6.87 13.06
CA LEU A 323 0.04 6.67 12.19
C LEU A 323 -0.57 8.00 11.72
N ALA A 324 -0.66 9.00 12.61
CA ALA A 324 -1.33 10.25 12.29
C ALA A 324 -0.50 11.21 11.44
N TYR A 325 0.84 11.11 11.51
CA TYR A 325 1.71 12.09 10.86
C TYR A 325 2.72 11.48 9.90
N PHE A 326 3.45 10.43 10.30
CA PHE A 326 4.45 9.81 9.44
C PHE A 326 3.80 9.08 8.25
N TYR A 327 2.72 8.32 8.46
CA TYR A 327 2.03 7.61 7.37
C TYR A 327 1.53 8.55 6.26
N PRO A 328 0.75 9.61 6.57
CA PRO A 328 0.32 10.56 5.54
C PRO A 328 1.48 11.26 4.85
N TRP A 329 2.54 11.62 5.59
CA TRP A 329 3.76 12.19 5.03
C TRP A 329 4.43 11.24 4.03
N TYR A 330 4.59 9.97 4.42
CA TYR A 330 5.18 8.95 3.54
C TYR A 330 4.33 8.73 2.28
N TYR A 331 3.03 8.56 2.42
CA TYR A 331 2.13 8.36 1.28
C TYR A 331 2.23 9.53 0.29
N LYS A 332 2.22 10.75 0.79
CA LYS A 332 2.42 11.93 -0.05
C LYS A 332 3.80 11.95 -0.71
N SER A 333 4.86 11.58 -0.01
CA SER A 333 6.23 11.54 -0.53
C SER A 333 6.41 10.52 -1.65
N VAL A 334 5.69 9.40 -1.62
CA VAL A 334 5.73 8.40 -2.70
C VAL A 334 4.65 8.63 -3.76
N GLY A 335 3.84 9.70 -3.65
CA GLY A 335 2.78 10.06 -4.58
C GLY A 335 1.57 9.14 -4.53
N LEU A 336 1.31 8.50 -3.38
CA LEU A 336 0.13 7.66 -3.16
C LEU A 336 -1.01 8.48 -2.56
N GLU A 337 -2.15 8.50 -3.21
CA GLU A 337 -3.40 9.00 -2.64
C GLU A 337 -4.08 7.88 -1.86
N VAL A 338 -4.38 8.13 -0.59
CA VAL A 338 -5.05 7.18 0.29
C VAL A 338 -6.39 7.73 0.72
N GLU A 339 -7.43 6.98 0.49
CA GLU A 339 -8.77 7.34 0.97
C GLU A 339 -8.82 7.26 2.50
N GLN A 340 -9.45 8.27 3.10
CA GLN A 340 -9.62 8.33 4.54
C GLN A 340 -10.71 7.36 4.99
N GLU A 341 -10.34 6.31 5.70
CA GLU A 341 -11.32 5.40 6.32
C GLU A 341 -12.09 6.10 7.44
N THR A 342 -13.37 5.74 7.57
CA THR A 342 -14.26 6.21 8.64
C THR A 342 -14.98 5.04 9.31
N ALA A 343 -15.42 5.27 10.55
CA ALA A 343 -16.24 4.29 11.28
C ALA A 343 -17.33 4.99 12.09
N ILE A 344 -18.40 4.27 12.37
CA ILE A 344 -19.53 4.71 13.19
C ILE A 344 -19.24 4.42 14.66
N LEU A 345 -19.39 5.40 15.54
CA LEU A 345 -19.17 5.26 16.97
C LEU A 345 -20.26 4.37 17.61
N ALA A 346 -19.84 3.32 18.33
CA ALA A 346 -20.77 2.32 18.90
C ALA A 346 -21.49 2.76 20.18
N SER A 347 -20.93 3.71 20.91
CA SER A 347 -21.47 4.24 22.19
C SER A 347 -20.99 5.65 22.43
N ASP A 348 -21.73 6.41 23.24
CA ASP A 348 -21.35 7.77 23.61
C ASP A 348 -19.99 7.84 24.29
N VAL A 349 -19.24 8.89 23.96
CA VAL A 349 -17.92 9.17 24.56
C VAL A 349 -17.91 10.58 25.14
N PHE A 350 -17.49 10.68 26.39
CA PHE A 350 -17.30 11.96 27.09
C PHE A 350 -15.84 12.31 27.19
N PHE A 351 -15.45 13.46 26.63
CA PHE A 351 -14.08 13.94 26.68
C PHE A 351 -14.03 15.47 26.89
N LYS A 352 -13.83 15.87 28.14
CA LYS A 352 -13.88 17.31 28.55
C LYS A 352 -12.75 18.19 28.00
N PRO A 353 -11.48 17.71 27.85
CA PRO A 353 -10.41 18.57 27.36
C PRO A 353 -10.66 19.06 25.92
N ASN A 354 -10.41 20.34 25.65
CA ASN A 354 -10.49 20.88 24.30
C ASN A 354 -9.22 20.50 23.50
N LEU A 355 -9.16 19.24 23.10
CA LEU A 355 -8.06 18.60 22.37
C LEU A 355 -8.66 17.57 21.40
N THR A 356 -8.00 17.31 20.28
CA THR A 356 -8.32 16.13 19.49
C THR A 356 -8.00 14.87 20.29
N TYR A 357 -8.94 13.94 20.39
CA TYR A 357 -8.75 12.68 21.11
C TYR A 357 -8.64 11.50 20.13
N PHE A 358 -7.49 10.86 20.10
CA PHE A 358 -7.29 9.59 19.41
C PHE A 358 -7.64 8.45 20.36
N LEU A 359 -8.89 8.01 20.30
CA LEU A 359 -9.44 6.98 21.18
C LEU A 359 -9.23 5.60 20.54
N GLN A 360 -8.70 4.68 21.32
CA GLN A 360 -8.56 3.27 20.92
C GLN A 360 -9.92 2.62 20.71
N VAL A 361 -10.08 1.88 19.60
CA VAL A 361 -11.32 1.20 19.27
C VAL A 361 -11.09 -0.21 18.73
N LYS A 362 -12.04 -1.09 19.00
CA LYS A 362 -12.23 -2.36 18.30
C LYS A 362 -13.16 -2.13 17.13
N LEU A 363 -12.79 -2.63 15.94
CA LEU A 363 -13.59 -2.52 14.74
C LEU A 363 -14.40 -3.79 14.48
N ASN A 364 -15.67 -3.63 14.13
CA ASN A 364 -16.51 -4.73 13.69
C ASN A 364 -17.32 -4.30 12.46
N ASP A 365 -17.39 -5.14 11.45
CA ASP A 365 -18.31 -4.92 10.33
C ASP A 365 -19.73 -5.34 10.72
N ARG A 366 -20.70 -4.48 10.46
CA ARG A 366 -22.11 -4.78 10.60
C ARG A 366 -22.86 -4.28 9.36
N TYR A 367 -23.27 -5.20 8.51
CA TYR A 367 -24.02 -4.90 7.28
C TYR A 367 -23.32 -3.91 6.35
N GLY A 368 -21.99 -4.02 6.22
CA GLY A 368 -21.19 -3.12 5.39
C GLY A 368 -20.83 -1.79 6.05
N HIS A 369 -21.19 -1.59 7.33
CA HIS A 369 -20.78 -0.43 8.12
C HIS A 369 -19.70 -0.81 9.13
N LEU A 370 -18.60 -0.08 9.12
CA LEU A 370 -17.55 -0.26 10.11
C LEU A 370 -17.93 0.41 11.42
N ILE A 371 -18.08 -0.39 12.47
CA ILE A 371 -18.50 0.05 13.81
C ILE A 371 -17.28 0.09 14.71
N ALA A 372 -17.02 1.26 15.31
CA ALA A 372 -15.92 1.51 16.25
C ALA A 372 -16.42 1.41 17.70
N THR A 373 -16.04 0.35 18.40
CA THR A 373 -16.36 0.17 19.82
C THR A 373 -15.19 0.72 20.66
N PRO A 374 -15.42 1.77 21.48
CA PRO A 374 -14.40 2.31 22.36
C PRO A 374 -13.83 1.28 23.32
N ILE A 375 -12.51 1.27 23.47
CA ILE A 375 -11.79 0.46 24.45
C ILE A 375 -11.07 1.39 25.42
N THR A 376 -11.38 1.25 26.70
CA THR A 376 -10.74 2.03 27.76
C THR A 376 -9.39 1.41 28.10
N GLY A 377 -8.30 2.12 27.80
CA GLY A 377 -6.96 1.77 28.27
C GLY A 377 -6.58 2.53 29.53
N ASN A 378 -5.49 2.12 30.18
CA ASN A 378 -4.98 2.73 31.42
C ASN A 378 -4.08 3.97 31.15
N GLY A 379 -4.21 4.60 29.99
CA GLY A 379 -3.45 5.81 29.60
C GLY A 379 -2.40 5.54 28.53
N SER A 380 -1.60 6.57 28.23
CA SER A 380 -0.66 6.55 27.08
C SER A 380 0.55 5.61 27.24
N ALA A 381 0.76 5.07 28.43
CA ALA A 381 1.82 4.09 28.73
C ALA A 381 1.34 2.62 28.60
N ASP A 382 0.03 2.38 28.46
CA ASP A 382 -0.56 1.05 28.41
C ASP A 382 -0.43 0.42 27.01
N LEU A 383 0.79 -0.03 26.67
CA LEU A 383 1.07 -0.70 25.41
C LEU A 383 0.21 -1.96 25.18
N ALA A 384 -0.10 -2.69 26.27
CA ALA A 384 -0.86 -3.94 26.17
C ALA A 384 -2.28 -3.72 25.64
N SER A 385 -2.89 -2.57 25.85
CA SER A 385 -4.21 -2.24 25.33
C SER A 385 -4.29 -2.26 23.79
N LEU A 386 -3.18 -1.96 23.09
CA LEU A 386 -3.12 -2.02 21.62
C LEU A 386 -3.34 -3.42 21.05
N VAL A 387 -3.10 -4.47 21.83
CA VAL A 387 -3.33 -5.86 21.38
C VAL A 387 -4.82 -6.17 21.23
N HIS A 388 -5.66 -5.47 21.96
CA HIS A 388 -7.11 -5.66 21.99
C HIS A 388 -7.88 -4.71 21.08
N THR A 389 -7.21 -3.82 20.35
CA THR A 389 -7.79 -2.78 19.49
C THR A 389 -7.28 -2.90 18.05
N ASP A 390 -7.98 -2.27 17.12
CA ASP A 390 -7.69 -2.38 15.68
C ASP A 390 -7.34 -1.02 15.05
N ALA A 391 -7.82 0.07 15.67
CA ALA A 391 -7.66 1.43 15.18
C ALA A 391 -7.71 2.46 16.32
N PHE A 392 -7.37 3.70 15.98
CA PHE A 392 -7.76 4.88 16.74
C PHE A 392 -8.86 5.62 15.97
N ILE A 393 -9.93 6.02 16.67
CA ILE A 393 -10.93 6.95 16.15
C ILE A 393 -10.51 8.38 16.50
N GLN A 394 -10.59 9.30 15.56
CA GLN A 394 -10.21 10.71 15.76
C GLN A 394 -11.42 11.55 16.14
N LEU A 395 -11.57 11.84 17.42
CA LEU A 395 -12.57 12.74 17.96
C LEU A 395 -12.01 14.16 17.98
N THR A 396 -12.65 15.10 17.27
CA THR A 396 -12.12 16.45 17.04
C THR A 396 -12.34 17.36 18.25
N GLU A 397 -11.46 18.38 18.41
CA GLU A 397 -11.66 19.44 19.39
C GLU A 397 -12.96 20.23 19.15
N GLY A 398 -13.45 20.90 20.18
CA GLY A 398 -14.66 21.74 20.12
C GLY A 398 -15.95 21.05 20.62
N GLN A 399 -15.91 19.74 20.85
CA GLN A 399 -17.00 18.95 21.44
C GLN A 399 -16.53 18.27 22.74
N THR A 400 -17.46 18.04 23.66
CA THR A 400 -17.22 17.30 24.91
C THR A 400 -18.00 16.00 24.97
N ILE A 401 -19.00 15.85 24.12
CA ILE A 401 -19.84 14.68 23.98
C ILE A 401 -19.82 14.27 22.51
N PHE A 402 -19.51 13.03 22.25
CA PHE A 402 -19.54 12.39 20.92
C PHE A 402 -20.57 11.29 20.99
N GLU A 403 -21.65 11.40 20.19
CA GLU A 403 -22.82 10.55 20.31
C GLU A 403 -22.65 9.24 19.54
N LYS A 404 -23.26 8.19 20.04
CA LYS A 404 -23.42 6.94 19.33
C LYS A 404 -24.07 7.18 17.96
N GLY A 405 -23.51 6.59 16.92
CA GLY A 405 -24.02 6.72 15.55
C GLY A 405 -23.31 7.80 14.73
N GLU A 406 -22.56 8.72 15.35
CA GLU A 406 -21.73 9.67 14.61
C GLU A 406 -20.57 8.96 13.87
N VAL A 407 -20.16 9.54 12.75
CA VAL A 407 -19.11 9.01 11.87
C VAL A 407 -17.82 9.82 12.06
N PHE A 408 -16.72 9.12 12.34
CA PHE A 408 -15.43 9.73 12.54
C PHE A 408 -14.34 9.06 11.70
N LYS A 409 -13.28 9.81 11.42
CA LYS A 409 -12.05 9.26 10.82
C LYS A 409 -11.38 8.26 11.74
N ILE A 410 -10.79 7.23 11.15
CA ILE A 410 -10.00 6.24 11.88
C ILE A 410 -8.56 6.16 11.35
N LEU A 411 -7.66 5.81 12.25
CA LEU A 411 -6.28 5.42 11.95
C LEU A 411 -6.16 3.92 12.21
N ARG A 412 -6.35 3.14 11.16
CA ARG A 412 -6.36 1.68 11.24
C ARG A 412 -4.93 1.12 11.21
N TYR A 413 -4.66 0.10 12.02
CA TYR A 413 -3.36 -0.58 12.07
C TYR A 413 -3.46 -2.12 12.00
N ARG A 414 -4.69 -2.66 12.04
CA ARG A 414 -5.03 -4.09 11.85
C ARG A 414 -6.10 -4.32 10.81
#